data_c1b7fdc5f902b30bff803a193119f36d
#
_entry.id   c1b7fdc5f902b30bff803a193119f36d
#
_cell.length_a   1.000
_cell.length_b   1.000
_cell.length_c   1.000
_cell.angle_alpha   90.00
_cell.angle_beta   90.00
_cell.angle_gamma   90.00
#
_symmetry.space_group_name_H-M   'P 1'
#
loop_
_entity.id
_entity.type
_entity.pdbx_description
1 polymer ?
#
loop_
_entity_poly.entity_id
_entity_poly.type
_entity_poly.pdbx_seq_one_letter_code
_entity_poly.pdbx_strand_id
1 'polypeptide(L)'
;MLERRLAARMLLAGSFALGTAVLALPAPAGAAATSGASTLYKETLATTRSWSVHYASDSTESNETLVVSGDAGPASASQTVMMGKGSISILVIGGITYLKGNSGGLQSLAGLSASQAAEASGQWIEFSTDNSAFAPVVEGVRSQDVANELALKSPLSLGHARTLDGQTVDAIDGTQTFGRTSQHVVLYVRAHGTHVPVEEDSVNARGQHTSAEHVIYSKWGERVRPVAPTATISIGSISAV
;
A
#
# COMPACT_ATOMS: atom_id res chain seq x y z
N MET A 1 -0.99 7.48 19.06
CA MET A 1 0.23 7.80 18.29
C MET A 1 0.59 6.71 17.28
N LEU A 2 0.15 5.49 17.50
CA LEU A 2 0.43 4.33 16.64
C LEU A 2 -0.31 4.38 15.29
N GLU A 3 -1.51 4.96 15.27
CA GLU A 3 -2.35 5.07 14.07
C GLU A 3 -1.76 5.95 12.94
N ARG A 4 -0.64 6.61 13.19
CA ARG A 4 -0.05 7.55 12.21
C ARG A 4 1.08 6.97 11.36
N ARG A 5 1.61 5.78 11.64
CA ARG A 5 2.92 5.41 11.09
C ARG A 5 2.97 4.17 10.19
N LEU A 6 2.11 3.18 10.39
CA LEU A 6 1.97 2.06 9.43
C LEU A 6 0.99 2.35 8.32
N ALA A 7 0.10 3.24 8.59
CA ALA A 7 -0.68 3.94 7.60
C ALA A 7 0.12 4.97 6.76
N ALA A 8 1.41 4.87 6.62
CA ALA A 8 2.12 5.71 5.66
C ALA A 8 1.78 5.35 4.21
N ARG A 9 1.30 4.14 3.95
CA ARG A 9 0.41 3.86 2.81
C ARG A 9 -1.04 4.30 3.09
N MET A 10 -1.43 4.54 4.34
CA MET A 10 -2.79 4.88 4.76
C MET A 10 -2.95 6.23 5.45
N LEU A 11 -1.91 6.99 5.77
CA LEU A 11 -2.04 8.17 6.62
C LEU A 11 -1.34 9.41 6.09
N LEU A 12 -2.03 10.05 5.19
CA LEU A 12 -1.92 11.48 4.95
C LEU A 12 -3.21 12.19 5.41
N ALA A 13 -3.52 12.13 6.68
CA ALA A 13 -4.64 12.85 7.29
C ALA A 13 -4.15 13.99 8.17
N GLY A 14 -3.86 15.11 7.56
CA GLY A 14 -3.73 16.42 8.24
C GLY A 14 -5.03 17.19 8.09
N SER A 15 -5.69 17.48 9.22
CA SER A 15 -6.91 18.29 9.27
C SER A 15 -6.61 19.74 8.94
N PHE A 16 -7.41 20.38 8.07
CA PHE A 16 -7.98 21.73 8.30
C PHE A 16 -9.04 22.07 7.24
N ALA A 17 -9.99 22.91 7.65
CA ALA A 17 -11.29 23.15 7.06
C ALA A 17 -11.33 24.30 6.04
N LEU A 18 -12.37 24.25 5.19
CA LEU A 18 -13.14 25.33 4.53
C LEU A 18 -12.49 26.16 3.41
N GLY A 19 -13.16 26.09 2.26
CA GLY A 19 -13.07 27.08 1.20
C GLY A 19 -13.81 26.62 -0.06
N THR A 20 -15.13 26.89 -0.12
CA THR A 20 -15.98 26.66 -1.29
C THR A 20 -15.70 27.69 -2.39
N ALA A 21 -15.38 27.22 -3.58
CA ALA A 21 -15.61 27.98 -4.82
C ALA A 21 -16.15 27.01 -5.88
N VAL A 22 -17.43 27.19 -6.19
CA VAL A 22 -18.12 26.49 -7.27
C VAL A 22 -17.82 27.24 -8.56
N LEU A 23 -17.12 26.60 -9.49
CA LEU A 23 -17.08 27.01 -10.90
C LEU A 23 -17.75 25.90 -11.71
N ALA A 24 -18.90 26.23 -12.26
CA ALA A 24 -19.62 25.37 -13.19
C ALA A 24 -18.87 25.30 -14.53
N LEU A 25 -18.57 24.09 -14.98
CA LEU A 25 -18.06 23.79 -16.31
C LEU A 25 -19.09 22.97 -17.09
N PRO A 26 -19.15 23.13 -18.41
CA PRO A 26 -20.19 22.50 -19.24
C PRO A 26 -19.91 20.98 -19.38
N ALA A 27 -20.97 20.20 -19.26
CA ALA A 27 -21.02 18.77 -19.62
C ALA A 27 -21.35 18.60 -21.10
N PRO A 28 -21.27 17.40 -21.66
CA PRO A 28 -20.49 16.22 -21.46
C PRO A 28 -20.14 15.42 -22.73
N ALA A 29 -18.90 15.06 -22.87
CA ALA A 29 -18.56 13.87 -23.67
C ALA A 29 -18.27 12.64 -22.75
N GLY A 30 -18.57 12.75 -21.45
CA GLY A 30 -18.01 11.92 -20.37
C GLY A 30 -18.69 10.58 -20.08
N ALA A 31 -19.92 10.31 -20.48
CA ALA A 31 -20.64 9.14 -19.97
C ALA A 31 -20.11 7.79 -20.50
N ALA A 32 -19.71 7.73 -21.77
CA ALA A 32 -19.18 6.48 -22.36
C ALA A 32 -17.75 6.17 -21.86
N ALA A 33 -16.90 7.21 -21.72
CA ALA A 33 -15.55 7.08 -21.17
C ALA A 33 -15.57 6.64 -19.70
N THR A 34 -16.51 7.15 -18.92
CA THR A 34 -16.69 6.78 -17.50
C THR A 34 -17.12 5.32 -17.35
N SER A 35 -17.99 4.80 -18.22
CA SER A 35 -18.41 3.39 -18.18
C SER A 35 -17.25 2.45 -18.50
N GLY A 36 -16.41 2.79 -19.47
CA GLY A 36 -15.21 2.04 -19.84
C GLY A 36 -14.19 1.97 -18.69
N ALA A 37 -13.89 3.12 -18.09
CA ALA A 37 -12.99 3.20 -16.93
C ALA A 37 -13.47 2.34 -15.76
N SER A 38 -14.76 2.40 -15.44
CA SER A 38 -15.35 1.63 -14.35
C SER A 38 -15.31 0.12 -14.61
N THR A 39 -15.49 -0.31 -15.86
CA THR A 39 -15.42 -1.73 -16.23
C THR A 39 -13.97 -2.23 -16.11
N LEU A 40 -13.02 -1.54 -16.74
CA LEU A 40 -11.61 -1.87 -16.68
C LEU A 40 -11.11 -1.93 -15.23
N TYR A 41 -11.48 -0.95 -14.43
CA TYR A 41 -11.10 -0.90 -13.02
C TYR A 41 -11.63 -2.10 -12.21
N LYS A 42 -12.90 -2.50 -12.42
CA LYS A 42 -13.48 -3.68 -11.74
C LYS A 42 -12.76 -4.98 -12.11
N GLU A 43 -12.43 -5.15 -13.38
CA GLU A 43 -11.66 -6.31 -13.85
C GLU A 43 -10.26 -6.33 -13.25
N THR A 44 -9.60 -5.18 -13.19
CA THR A 44 -8.29 -5.00 -12.56
C THR A 44 -8.32 -5.38 -11.09
N LEU A 45 -9.28 -4.89 -10.33
CA LEU A 45 -9.42 -5.25 -8.90
C LEU A 45 -9.70 -6.74 -8.68
N ALA A 46 -10.54 -7.35 -9.52
CA ALA A 46 -10.85 -8.77 -9.42
C ALA A 46 -9.60 -9.63 -9.65
N THR A 47 -8.78 -9.27 -10.63
CA THR A 47 -7.50 -9.93 -10.91
C THR A 47 -6.51 -9.73 -9.76
N THR A 48 -6.36 -8.50 -9.27
CA THR A 48 -5.42 -8.18 -8.18
C THR A 48 -5.72 -8.98 -6.91
N ARG A 49 -7.00 -9.18 -6.57
CA ARG A 49 -7.41 -9.97 -5.40
C ARG A 49 -7.01 -11.43 -5.47
N SER A 50 -6.98 -12.01 -6.66
CA SER A 50 -6.80 -13.45 -6.87
C SER A 50 -5.38 -13.84 -7.28
N TRP A 51 -4.60 -12.90 -7.78
CA TRP A 51 -3.25 -13.14 -8.27
C TRP A 51 -2.20 -12.66 -7.27
N SER A 52 -1.06 -13.31 -7.31
CA SER A 52 0.13 -12.79 -6.63
C SER A 52 0.78 -11.67 -7.45
N VAL A 53 1.47 -10.79 -6.75
CA VAL A 53 2.14 -9.64 -7.34
C VAL A 53 3.39 -9.29 -6.54
N HIS A 54 4.44 -8.89 -7.24
CA HIS A 54 5.54 -8.14 -6.66
C HIS A 54 5.25 -6.65 -6.79
N TYR A 55 5.43 -5.90 -5.70
CA TYR A 55 5.28 -4.45 -5.69
C TYR A 55 6.45 -3.77 -5.04
N ALA A 56 6.74 -2.57 -5.51
CA ALA A 56 7.71 -1.67 -4.90
C ALA A 56 7.12 -0.26 -4.91
N SER A 57 7.17 0.43 -3.77
CA SER A 57 6.75 1.82 -3.67
C SER A 57 7.78 2.67 -2.95
N ASP A 58 7.85 3.91 -3.38
CA ASP A 58 8.48 4.99 -2.64
C ASP A 58 7.47 6.11 -2.43
N SER A 59 7.43 6.62 -1.23
CA SER A 59 6.61 7.78 -0.89
C SER A 59 7.44 8.75 -0.07
N THR A 60 7.18 10.03 -0.28
CA THR A 60 7.86 11.10 0.44
C THR A 60 6.83 11.98 1.14
N GLU A 61 6.99 12.16 2.43
CA GLU A 61 6.21 13.06 3.24
C GLU A 61 7.12 13.85 4.16
N SER A 62 7.02 15.19 4.14
CA SER A 62 7.73 16.06 5.09
C SER A 62 9.24 15.77 5.21
N ASN A 63 9.91 15.47 4.10
CA ASN A 63 11.33 15.10 3.99
C ASN A 63 11.70 13.72 4.55
N GLU A 64 10.75 12.89 4.92
CA GLU A 64 10.98 11.46 5.20
C GLU A 64 10.55 10.64 3.99
N THR A 65 11.41 9.70 3.59
CA THR A 65 11.10 8.74 2.53
C THR A 65 10.76 7.40 3.16
N LEU A 66 9.59 6.87 2.79
CA LEU A 66 9.17 5.51 3.07
C LEU A 66 9.38 4.68 1.80
N VAL A 67 10.09 3.58 1.94
CA VAL A 67 10.28 2.60 0.86
C VAL A 67 9.65 1.29 1.29
N VAL A 68 8.79 0.76 0.46
CA VAL A 68 8.13 -0.53 0.69
C VAL A 68 8.36 -1.42 -0.52
N SER A 69 8.69 -2.69 -0.28
CA SER A 69 8.72 -3.68 -1.34
C SER A 69 8.22 -5.02 -0.82
N GLY A 70 7.54 -5.78 -1.65
CA GLY A 70 6.99 -7.05 -1.22
C GLY A 70 6.50 -7.94 -2.34
N ASP A 71 6.23 -9.18 -1.96
CA ASP A 71 5.54 -10.16 -2.77
C ASP A 71 4.23 -10.51 -2.08
N ALA A 72 3.12 -10.10 -2.65
CA ALA A 72 1.79 -10.35 -2.13
C ALA A 72 1.14 -11.53 -2.84
N GLY A 73 0.68 -12.50 -2.09
CA GLY A 73 -0.14 -13.61 -2.59
C GLY A 73 -1.41 -13.77 -1.75
N PRO A 74 -2.37 -14.60 -2.22
CA PRO A 74 -3.64 -14.78 -1.51
C PRO A 74 -3.49 -15.41 -0.11
N ALA A 75 -2.53 -16.32 0.07
CA ALA A 75 -2.35 -17.08 1.32
C ALA A 75 -1.01 -16.81 2.02
N SER A 76 -0.03 -16.29 1.31
CA SER A 76 1.30 -16.01 1.84
C SER A 76 1.87 -14.76 1.20
N ALA A 77 2.69 -14.04 1.94
CA ALA A 77 3.26 -12.79 1.49
C ALA A 77 4.56 -12.48 2.21
N SER A 78 5.37 -11.60 1.63
CA SER A 78 6.54 -11.00 2.25
C SER A 78 6.58 -9.51 1.98
N GLN A 79 7.04 -8.72 2.94
CA GLN A 79 7.18 -7.27 2.78
C GLN A 79 8.39 -6.77 3.56
N THR A 80 9.08 -5.81 3.00
CA THR A 80 10.10 -5.02 3.68
C THR A 80 9.69 -3.55 3.65
N VAL A 81 9.80 -2.90 4.80
CA VAL A 81 9.48 -1.48 4.96
C VAL A 81 10.70 -0.77 5.56
N MET A 82 11.08 0.33 4.95
CA MET A 82 12.19 1.18 5.41
C MET A 82 11.72 2.63 5.54
N MET A 83 12.03 3.27 6.65
CA MET A 83 11.77 4.69 6.89
C MET A 83 12.92 5.29 7.70
N GLY A 84 13.65 6.21 7.08
CA GLY A 84 14.89 6.74 7.69
C GLY A 84 15.87 5.63 8.02
N LYS A 85 16.20 5.47 9.32
CA LYS A 85 17.05 4.38 9.81
C LYS A 85 16.27 3.16 10.31
N GLY A 86 14.95 3.24 10.34
CA GLY A 86 14.06 2.15 10.75
C GLY A 86 13.83 1.18 9.59
N SER A 87 13.85 -0.11 9.90
CA SER A 87 13.50 -1.16 8.94
C SER A 87 12.78 -2.32 9.62
N ILE A 88 11.79 -2.86 8.92
CA ILE A 88 11.11 -4.10 9.31
C ILE A 88 10.96 -5.01 8.09
N SER A 89 10.93 -6.31 8.34
CA SER A 89 10.56 -7.35 7.38
C SER A 89 9.40 -8.15 7.95
N ILE A 90 8.41 -8.43 7.13
CA ILE A 90 7.18 -9.12 7.48
C ILE A 90 7.03 -10.32 6.56
N LEU A 91 6.74 -11.48 7.13
CA LEU A 91 6.33 -12.66 6.37
C LEU A 91 4.96 -13.09 6.90
N VAL A 92 4.04 -13.39 5.97
CA VAL A 92 2.74 -14.00 6.30
C VAL A 92 2.70 -15.38 5.67
N ILE A 93 2.53 -16.40 6.50
CA ILE A 93 2.51 -17.80 6.06
C ILE A 93 1.32 -18.49 6.73
N GLY A 94 0.27 -18.75 5.98
CA GLY A 94 -0.98 -19.26 6.55
C GLY A 94 -1.59 -18.24 7.53
N GLY A 95 -1.85 -18.65 8.76
CA GLY A 95 -2.38 -17.80 9.83
C GLY A 95 -1.32 -17.20 10.75
N ILE A 96 -0.03 -17.28 10.40
CA ILE A 96 1.10 -16.81 11.23
C ILE A 96 1.80 -15.67 10.53
N THR A 97 2.09 -14.62 11.28
CA THR A 97 2.95 -13.50 10.87
C THR A 97 4.27 -13.57 11.60
N TYR A 98 5.33 -13.36 10.85
CA TYR A 98 6.69 -13.20 11.35
C TYR A 98 7.16 -11.78 11.07
N LEU A 99 7.59 -11.09 12.11
CA LEU A 99 8.08 -9.71 12.05
C LEU A 99 9.53 -9.68 12.53
N LYS A 100 10.40 -9.04 11.77
CA LYS A 100 11.78 -8.77 12.18
C LYS A 100 12.10 -7.31 11.86
N GLY A 101 12.90 -6.67 12.71
CA GLY A 101 13.34 -5.31 12.44
C GLY A 101 14.53 -4.92 13.30
N ASN A 102 15.11 -3.77 12.98
CA ASN A 102 15.99 -3.10 13.92
C ASN A 102 15.15 -2.37 14.99
N SER A 103 15.78 -1.96 16.08
CA SER A 103 15.07 -1.28 17.18
C SER A 103 14.28 -0.06 16.71
N GLY A 104 14.85 0.76 15.81
CA GLY A 104 14.17 1.92 15.25
C GLY A 104 12.92 1.55 14.44
N GLY A 105 13.00 0.54 13.57
CA GLY A 105 11.88 0.05 12.80
C GLY A 105 10.78 -0.58 13.66
N LEU A 106 11.16 -1.40 14.63
CA LEU A 106 10.21 -2.00 15.57
C LEU A 106 9.46 -0.95 16.39
N GLN A 107 10.11 0.15 16.77
CA GLN A 107 9.43 1.27 17.44
C GLN A 107 8.55 2.08 16.49
N SER A 108 9.13 2.55 15.39
CA SER A 108 8.46 3.54 14.53
C SER A 108 7.43 2.93 13.59
N LEU A 109 7.65 1.71 13.12
CA LEU A 109 6.81 1.04 12.12
C LEU A 109 5.91 -0.04 12.74
N ALA A 110 6.37 -0.77 13.76
CA ALA A 110 5.58 -1.81 14.41
C ALA A 110 5.01 -1.39 15.78
N GLY A 111 5.36 -0.21 16.29
CA GLY A 111 4.77 0.37 17.48
C GLY A 111 5.17 -0.27 18.80
N LEU A 112 6.24 -1.02 18.83
CA LEU A 112 6.79 -1.56 20.08
C LEU A 112 7.34 -0.42 20.96
N SER A 113 7.30 -0.61 22.28
CA SER A 113 8.00 0.30 23.20
C SER A 113 9.51 0.25 22.97
N ALA A 114 10.25 1.23 23.47
CA ALA A 114 11.70 1.27 23.30
C ALA A 114 12.40 0.04 23.91
N SER A 115 11.92 -0.44 25.07
CA SER A 115 12.43 -1.65 25.74
C SER A 115 12.14 -2.91 24.92
N GLN A 116 10.90 -3.08 24.48
CA GLN A 116 10.48 -4.21 23.64
C GLN A 116 11.24 -4.25 22.31
N ALA A 117 11.39 -3.10 21.66
CA ALA A 117 12.11 -3.02 20.40
C ALA A 117 13.62 -3.29 20.55
N ALA A 118 14.22 -2.89 21.68
CA ALA A 118 15.61 -3.22 21.97
C ALA A 118 15.80 -4.73 22.22
N GLU A 119 14.91 -5.35 23.00
CA GLU A 119 14.91 -6.78 23.31
C GLU A 119 14.73 -7.63 22.04
N ALA A 120 13.78 -7.27 21.19
CA ALA A 120 13.41 -8.03 19.99
C ALA A 120 14.25 -7.68 18.74
N SER A 121 15.13 -6.67 18.84
CA SER A 121 15.91 -6.19 17.67
C SER A 121 16.72 -7.32 17.03
N GLY A 122 16.53 -7.48 15.71
CA GLY A 122 17.20 -8.49 14.91
C GLY A 122 16.67 -9.92 15.09
N GLN A 123 15.69 -10.15 15.95
CA GLN A 123 15.02 -11.44 16.12
C GLN A 123 13.73 -11.51 15.31
N TRP A 124 13.30 -12.71 14.93
CA TRP A 124 11.98 -12.94 14.37
C TRP A 124 10.97 -13.08 15.50
N ILE A 125 9.95 -12.22 15.48
CA ILE A 125 8.79 -12.25 16.38
C ILE A 125 7.68 -12.95 15.66
N GLU A 126 7.05 -13.96 16.27
CA GLU A 126 5.88 -14.63 15.70
C GLU A 126 4.60 -14.27 16.45
N PHE A 127 3.51 -14.12 15.70
CA PHE A 127 2.17 -13.91 16.25
C PHE A 127 1.10 -14.36 15.25
N SER A 128 -0.12 -14.57 15.74
CA SER A 128 -1.27 -14.82 14.86
C SER A 128 -1.51 -13.62 13.94
N THR A 129 -1.77 -13.89 12.67
CA THR A 129 -2.12 -12.83 11.71
C THR A 129 -3.40 -12.07 12.14
N ASP A 130 -4.27 -12.69 12.93
CA ASP A 130 -5.50 -12.09 13.47
C ASP A 130 -5.26 -11.31 14.78
N ASN A 131 -4.01 -11.13 15.20
CA ASN A 131 -3.69 -10.36 16.39
C ASN A 131 -3.99 -8.87 16.15
N SER A 132 -5.07 -8.38 16.77
CA SER A 132 -5.58 -7.01 16.58
C SER A 132 -4.58 -5.92 16.98
N ALA A 133 -3.68 -6.19 17.92
CA ALA A 133 -2.64 -5.23 18.32
C ALA A 133 -1.62 -4.97 17.19
N PHE A 134 -1.47 -5.92 16.26
CA PHE A 134 -0.55 -5.85 15.12
C PHE A 134 -1.29 -5.81 13.78
N ALA A 135 -2.61 -5.62 13.77
CA ALA A 135 -3.36 -5.46 12.53
C ALA A 135 -2.73 -4.44 11.57
N PRO A 136 -2.27 -3.25 12.02
CA PRO A 136 -1.61 -2.30 11.13
C PRO A 136 -0.29 -2.77 10.53
N VAL A 137 0.39 -3.75 11.15
CA VAL A 137 1.65 -4.33 10.63
C VAL A 137 1.39 -5.28 9.46
N VAL A 138 0.25 -5.97 9.47
CA VAL A 138 -0.10 -6.98 8.46
C VAL A 138 -1.00 -6.44 7.36
N GLU A 139 -1.56 -5.25 7.55
CA GLU A 139 -2.35 -4.55 6.54
C GLU A 139 -1.47 -4.16 5.34
N GLY A 140 -1.95 -4.33 4.13
CA GLY A 140 -1.20 -4.04 2.90
C GLY A 140 -0.24 -5.13 2.45
N VAL A 141 -0.15 -6.27 3.14
CA VAL A 141 0.84 -7.31 2.83
C VAL A 141 0.32 -8.36 1.84
N ARG A 142 -0.97 -8.74 1.89
CA ARG A 142 -1.57 -9.75 1.01
C ARG A 142 -2.15 -9.15 -0.27
N SER A 143 -2.36 -9.95 -1.30
CA SER A 143 -2.96 -9.49 -2.56
C SER A 143 -4.37 -8.88 -2.40
N GLN A 144 -5.16 -9.37 -1.46
CA GLN A 144 -6.44 -8.76 -1.10
C GLN A 144 -6.26 -7.34 -0.54
N ASP A 145 -5.22 -7.12 0.25
CA ASP A 145 -4.92 -5.82 0.86
C ASP A 145 -4.41 -4.85 -0.20
N VAL A 146 -3.52 -5.32 -1.11
CA VAL A 146 -3.08 -4.56 -2.28
C VAL A 146 -4.27 -4.10 -3.12
N ALA A 147 -5.25 -5.00 -3.37
CA ALA A 147 -6.46 -4.62 -4.10
C ALA A 147 -7.34 -3.61 -3.35
N ASN A 148 -7.34 -3.65 -2.02
CA ASN A 148 -8.06 -2.67 -1.20
C ASN A 148 -7.36 -1.31 -1.22
N GLU A 149 -6.03 -1.29 -1.26
CA GLU A 149 -5.23 -0.06 -1.40
C GLU A 149 -5.45 0.63 -2.75
N LEU A 150 -5.73 -0.14 -3.81
CA LEU A 150 -6.10 0.39 -5.13
C LEU A 150 -7.51 1.01 -5.19
N ALA A 151 -8.22 1.17 -4.05
CA ALA A 151 -9.62 1.58 -4.03
C ALA A 151 -9.84 3.03 -4.47
N LEU A 152 -10.04 3.22 -5.79
CA LEU A 152 -10.39 4.49 -6.39
C LEU A 152 -11.88 4.80 -6.21
N LYS A 153 -12.20 6.05 -5.95
CA LYS A 153 -13.56 6.59 -5.88
C LYS A 153 -13.99 7.19 -7.20
N SER A 154 -15.26 6.98 -7.52
CA SER A 154 -15.90 7.65 -8.66
C SER A 154 -16.01 9.17 -8.47
N PRO A 155 -16.01 9.96 -9.56
CA PRO A 155 -16.00 9.49 -10.94
C PRO A 155 -14.64 8.99 -11.40
N LEU A 156 -14.62 7.89 -12.17
CA LEU A 156 -13.43 7.40 -12.85
C LEU A 156 -13.43 7.86 -14.29
N SER A 157 -12.25 8.15 -14.85
CA SER A 157 -12.08 8.48 -16.27
C SER A 157 -10.90 7.72 -16.87
N LEU A 158 -10.97 7.44 -18.17
CA LEU A 158 -9.83 6.95 -18.93
C LEU A 158 -8.95 8.13 -19.30
N GLY A 159 -7.68 8.05 -18.91
CA GLY A 159 -6.64 8.94 -19.35
C GLY A 159 -6.03 8.50 -20.69
N HIS A 160 -4.92 9.10 -21.06
CA HIS A 160 -4.20 8.73 -22.28
C HIS A 160 -3.44 7.43 -22.09
N ALA A 161 -3.59 6.50 -23.05
CA ALA A 161 -2.74 5.32 -23.11
C ALA A 161 -1.28 5.73 -23.31
N ARG A 162 -0.37 5.01 -22.66
CA ARG A 162 1.08 5.22 -22.81
C ARG A 162 1.82 3.89 -22.89
N THR A 163 3.10 3.94 -23.15
CA THR A 163 3.98 2.77 -23.08
C THR A 163 4.87 2.87 -21.85
N LEU A 164 4.81 1.87 -20.98
CA LEU A 164 5.66 1.70 -19.81
C LEU A 164 6.45 0.41 -19.97
N ASP A 165 7.76 0.46 -19.89
CA ASP A 165 8.66 -0.69 -20.05
C ASP A 165 8.32 -1.60 -21.25
N GLY A 166 7.96 -0.96 -22.38
CA GLY A 166 7.58 -1.66 -23.63
C GLY A 166 6.17 -2.24 -23.62
N GLN A 167 5.36 -2.04 -22.58
CA GLN A 167 3.96 -2.46 -22.51
C GLN A 167 3.03 -1.27 -22.75
N THR A 168 2.01 -1.47 -23.57
CA THR A 168 0.90 -0.49 -23.68
C THR A 168 0.04 -0.61 -22.44
N VAL A 169 -0.24 0.52 -21.80
CA VAL A 169 -1.09 0.64 -20.62
C VAL A 169 -2.18 1.69 -20.85
N ASP A 170 -3.33 1.43 -20.27
CA ASP A 170 -4.42 2.39 -20.15
C ASP A 170 -4.34 3.08 -18.80
N ALA A 171 -4.54 4.38 -18.74
CA ALA A 171 -4.61 5.13 -17.50
C ALA A 171 -6.06 5.19 -16.99
N ILE A 172 -6.25 4.94 -15.71
CA ILE A 172 -7.51 5.16 -15.00
C ILE A 172 -7.27 6.28 -14.00
N ASP A 173 -7.90 7.42 -14.22
CA ASP A 173 -7.87 8.54 -13.30
C ASP A 173 -8.99 8.43 -12.27
N GLY A 174 -8.66 8.70 -11.01
CA GLY A 174 -9.61 8.67 -9.92
C GLY A 174 -9.12 9.40 -8.70
N THR A 175 -9.83 9.24 -7.61
CA THR A 175 -9.42 9.76 -6.31
C THR A 175 -9.41 8.65 -5.28
N GLN A 176 -8.44 8.70 -4.37
CA GLN A 176 -8.46 7.90 -3.14
C GLN A 176 -8.71 8.81 -1.95
N THR A 177 -9.29 8.26 -0.90
CA THR A 177 -9.53 9.01 0.33
C THR A 177 -8.91 8.27 1.51
N PHE A 178 -8.03 8.95 2.21
CA PHE A 178 -7.40 8.47 3.44
C PHE A 178 -7.86 9.37 4.59
N GLY A 179 -8.69 8.83 5.47
CA GLY A 179 -9.30 9.60 6.53
C GLY A 179 -10.09 10.79 5.98
N ARG A 180 -9.58 12.02 6.17
CA ARG A 180 -10.20 13.26 5.68
C ARG A 180 -9.49 13.85 4.46
N THR A 181 -8.50 13.18 3.93
CA THR A 181 -7.70 13.66 2.79
C THR A 181 -8.07 12.90 1.54
N SER A 182 -8.28 13.61 0.45
CA SER A 182 -8.46 13.04 -0.88
C SER A 182 -7.26 13.39 -1.74
N GLN A 183 -6.73 12.41 -2.44
CA GLN A 183 -5.62 12.58 -3.38
C GLN A 183 -6.05 12.15 -4.78
N HIS A 184 -5.47 12.77 -5.79
CA HIS A 184 -5.59 12.35 -7.17
C HIS A 184 -4.68 11.14 -7.40
N VAL A 185 -5.19 10.14 -8.09
CA VAL A 185 -4.48 8.90 -8.40
C VAL A 185 -4.65 8.58 -9.87
N VAL A 186 -3.56 8.20 -10.50
CA VAL A 186 -3.53 7.63 -11.84
C VAL A 186 -3.05 6.20 -11.73
N LEU A 187 -3.92 5.25 -12.04
CA LEU A 187 -3.61 3.83 -12.09
C LEU A 187 -3.38 3.39 -13.53
N TYR A 188 -2.19 2.93 -13.84
CA TYR A 188 -1.83 2.40 -15.15
C TYR A 188 -2.04 0.90 -15.18
N VAL A 189 -2.86 0.45 -16.10
CA VAL A 189 -3.29 -0.95 -16.23
C VAL A 189 -2.87 -1.48 -17.60
N ARG A 190 -2.41 -2.73 -17.66
CA ARG A 190 -2.08 -3.38 -18.94
C ARG A 190 -3.27 -3.31 -19.90
N ALA A 191 -3.06 -2.74 -21.09
CA ALA A 191 -4.14 -2.50 -22.06
C ALA A 191 -4.64 -3.78 -22.75
N HIS A 192 -3.79 -4.83 -22.85
CA HIS A 192 -4.09 -6.06 -23.56
C HIS A 192 -3.91 -7.30 -22.69
N GLY A 193 -4.74 -8.31 -22.90
CA GLY A 193 -4.72 -9.56 -22.14
C GLY A 193 -5.37 -9.39 -20.77
N THR A 194 -4.70 -9.93 -19.74
CA THR A 194 -5.18 -9.78 -18.37
C THR A 194 -4.91 -8.37 -17.86
N HIS A 195 -5.96 -7.66 -17.48
CA HIS A 195 -5.88 -6.31 -16.95
C HIS A 195 -5.34 -6.34 -15.52
N VAL A 196 -4.07 -6.04 -15.38
CA VAL A 196 -3.36 -5.96 -14.09
C VAL A 196 -2.72 -4.59 -13.94
N PRO A 197 -2.62 -4.04 -12.73
CA PRO A 197 -1.83 -2.85 -12.47
C PRO A 197 -0.38 -3.00 -12.93
N VAL A 198 0.19 -1.95 -13.47
CA VAL A 198 1.61 -1.85 -13.82
C VAL A 198 2.28 -0.79 -12.98
N GLU A 199 1.59 0.33 -12.78
CA GLU A 199 2.10 1.49 -12.04
C GLU A 199 0.94 2.26 -11.43
N GLU A 200 1.18 2.90 -10.30
CA GLU A 200 0.27 3.85 -9.68
C GLU A 200 1.05 5.09 -9.28
N ASP A 201 0.54 6.23 -9.69
CA ASP A 201 1.02 7.54 -9.27
C ASP A 201 -0.05 8.23 -8.44
N SER A 202 0.30 8.68 -7.24
CA SER A 202 -0.59 9.49 -6.44
C SER A 202 0.08 10.79 -5.99
N VAL A 203 -0.68 11.87 -6.04
CA VAL A 203 -0.21 13.19 -5.62
C VAL A 203 -1.27 13.87 -4.78
N ASN A 204 -0.84 14.37 -3.65
CA ASN A 204 -1.62 15.25 -2.82
C ASN A 204 -0.86 16.56 -2.62
N ALA A 205 -1.45 17.66 -3.08
CA ALA A 205 -0.94 18.99 -2.85
C ALA A 205 -1.89 19.76 -1.96
N ARG A 206 -1.52 20.02 -0.71
CA ARG A 206 -2.25 20.88 0.21
C ARG A 206 -1.34 21.99 0.74
N GLY A 207 -1.52 23.18 0.21
CA GLY A 207 -0.71 24.32 0.60
C GLY A 207 0.77 24.11 0.27
N GLN A 208 1.63 24.16 1.28
CA GLN A 208 3.08 23.95 1.13
C GLN A 208 3.51 22.46 1.30
N HIS A 209 2.58 21.58 1.65
CA HIS A 209 2.88 20.14 1.83
C HIS A 209 2.42 19.38 0.61
N THR A 210 3.39 18.82 -0.08
CA THR A 210 3.16 17.88 -1.19
C THR A 210 3.60 16.50 -0.73
N SER A 211 2.73 15.53 -0.89
CA SER A 211 3.09 14.12 -0.81
C SER A 211 2.92 13.50 -2.18
N ALA A 212 3.83 12.66 -2.53
CA ALA A 212 3.79 11.86 -3.74
C ALA A 212 4.10 10.42 -3.38
N GLU A 213 3.41 9.52 -4.00
CA GLU A 213 3.71 8.10 -3.93
C GLU A 213 3.74 7.53 -5.35
N HIS A 214 4.72 6.70 -5.60
CA HIS A 214 4.89 5.96 -6.84
C HIS A 214 4.98 4.48 -6.52
N VAL A 215 4.14 3.66 -7.14
CA VAL A 215 4.11 2.21 -6.93
C VAL A 215 4.27 1.50 -8.26
N ILE A 216 5.19 0.54 -8.32
CA ILE A 216 5.41 -0.33 -9.48
C ILE A 216 4.92 -1.73 -9.13
N TYR A 217 4.14 -2.33 -10.02
CA TYR A 217 3.61 -3.69 -9.91
C TYR A 217 4.21 -4.58 -10.99
N SER A 218 4.69 -5.76 -10.60
CA SER A 218 5.36 -6.68 -11.51
C SER A 218 5.14 -8.14 -11.10
N LYS A 219 5.67 -9.09 -11.87
CA LYS A 219 5.68 -10.54 -11.57
C LYS A 219 4.30 -11.11 -11.23
N TRP A 220 3.28 -10.64 -11.93
CA TRP A 220 1.90 -11.10 -11.73
C TRP A 220 1.75 -12.60 -11.95
N GLY A 221 1.12 -13.28 -10.99
CA GLY A 221 0.87 -14.71 -11.02
C GLY A 221 2.06 -15.59 -10.62
N GLU A 222 3.22 -15.01 -10.29
CA GLU A 222 4.36 -15.75 -9.77
C GLU A 222 4.07 -16.31 -8.38
N ARG A 223 4.62 -17.49 -8.08
CA ARG A 223 4.31 -18.16 -6.83
C ARG A 223 5.06 -17.55 -5.66
N VAL A 224 4.32 -16.98 -4.72
CA VAL A 224 4.87 -16.43 -3.46
C VAL A 224 5.06 -17.58 -2.46
N ARG A 225 6.31 -17.81 -2.04
CA ARG A 225 6.69 -18.89 -1.12
C ARG A 225 7.72 -18.40 -0.09
N PRO A 226 7.33 -17.55 0.86
CA PRO A 226 8.21 -17.21 1.95
C PRO A 226 8.52 -18.44 2.79
N VAL A 227 9.71 -18.48 3.34
CA VAL A 227 10.17 -19.58 4.22
C VAL A 227 10.07 -19.12 5.66
N ALA A 228 9.40 -19.92 6.49
CA ALA A 228 9.28 -19.62 7.92
C ALA A 228 10.67 -19.61 8.57
N PRO A 229 10.95 -18.65 9.45
CA PRO A 229 12.19 -18.61 10.21
C PRO A 229 12.36 -19.86 11.09
N THR A 230 13.58 -20.33 11.24
CA THR A 230 13.91 -21.51 12.08
C THR A 230 13.96 -21.19 13.57
N ALA A 231 14.11 -19.91 13.93
CA ALA A 231 14.13 -19.43 15.30
C ALA A 231 13.26 -18.18 15.43
N THR A 232 12.31 -18.23 16.34
CA THR A 232 11.36 -17.16 16.62
C THR A 232 11.21 -16.95 18.12
N ILE A 233 10.77 -15.75 18.49
CA ILE A 233 10.25 -15.44 19.82
C ILE A 233 8.76 -15.14 19.69
N SER A 234 7.96 -15.57 20.66
CA SER A 234 6.54 -15.20 20.69
C SER A 234 6.41 -13.73 21.09
N ILE A 235 5.45 -13.02 20.49
CA ILE A 235 5.15 -11.65 20.93
C ILE A 235 4.79 -11.56 22.41
N GLY A 236 4.18 -12.58 22.97
CA GLY A 236 3.83 -12.65 24.39
C GLY A 236 5.03 -12.84 25.33
N SER A 237 6.21 -13.21 24.80
CA SER A 237 7.45 -13.35 25.60
C SER A 237 8.26 -12.07 25.68
N ILE A 238 7.94 -11.06 24.87
CA ILE A 238 8.59 -9.75 24.92
C ILE A 238 8.01 -9.01 26.12
N SER A 239 8.89 -8.59 27.03
CA SER A 239 8.51 -8.01 28.31
C SER A 239 7.46 -6.92 28.18
N ALA A 240 6.28 -7.13 28.81
CA ALA A 240 5.31 -6.06 29.02
C ALA A 240 5.87 -5.10 30.08
N VAL A 241 6.06 -3.84 29.72
CA VAL A 241 6.42 -2.77 30.67
C VAL A 241 5.15 -2.05 31.08
#